data_924fea35c1472013ddd4bcc7478eb9a0
#
_entry.id   924fea35c1472013ddd4bcc7478eb9a0
#
_cell.length_a   1.000
_cell.length_b   1.000
_cell.length_c   1.000
_cell.angle_alpha   90.00
_cell.angle_beta   90.00
_cell.angle_gamma   90.00
#
_symmetry.space_group_name_H-M   'P 1'
#
loop_
_entity.id
_entity.type
_entity.pdbx_description
1 polymer ?
#
loop_
_entity_poly.entity_id
_entity_poly.type
_entity_poly.pdbx_seq_one_letter_code
_entity_poly.pdbx_strand_id
1 'polypeptide(L)'
;MSAVLRAGSPPVEAAALPERVSRTADDEPFAANRAWEIDRALMLERSERRAWMVAGVGALLALIGIVAVFAQGPLRRVVEIPIVVDRVTGEATVQQRLSVETIPPLEALDKHNLATFVRAREGYSWMWLQRDFDQVARMAVPAVFGNYGRQFEGETALQKKLGAAEEWRIQVVGVRLLPSGRAGNRGEGTVTYDKVVRIADRNLPDVTTRHVASIVYEYQPKVLIKERDRLENPFGFVVTAYRSDPEINAAPGVAKP
;
A
#
# COMPACT_ATOMS: atom_id res chain seq x y z
N MET A 1 -91.69 -38.68 12.33
CA MET A 1 -92.36 -39.81 13.01
C MET A 1 -91.75 -39.89 14.39
N SER A 2 -92.59 -39.57 15.30
CA SER A 2 -93.02 -40.27 16.54
C SER A 2 -91.96 -40.22 17.59
N ALA A 3 -92.23 -39.56 18.62
CA ALA A 3 -93.16 -39.57 19.74
C ALA A 3 -92.41 -40.05 21.02
N VAL A 4 -92.38 -39.25 22.04
CA VAL A 4 -93.25 -39.22 23.25
C VAL A 4 -92.67 -40.13 24.35
N LEU A 5 -92.40 -39.66 25.52
CA LEU A 5 -93.13 -39.49 26.80
C LEU A 5 -92.11 -39.25 27.93
N ARG A 6 -92.09 -38.20 28.67
CA ARG A 6 -92.89 -37.78 29.83
C ARG A 6 -92.88 -38.76 31.03
N ALA A 7 -92.37 -38.27 32.10
CA ALA A 7 -92.76 -38.35 33.49
C ALA A 7 -91.54 -38.36 34.42
N GLY A 8 -91.44 -37.72 35.50
CA GLY A 8 -92.31 -37.09 36.44
C GLY A 8 -91.39 -36.77 37.66
N SER A 9 -91.55 -35.66 38.21
CA SER A 9 -90.88 -35.23 39.45
C SER A 9 -91.50 -35.91 40.65
N PRO A 10 -90.81 -36.06 41.73
CA PRO A 10 -91.27 -35.59 43.01
C PRO A 10 -90.20 -34.80 43.82
N PRO A 11 -90.57 -34.33 44.99
CA PRO A 11 -90.33 -32.97 45.39
C PRO A 11 -89.09 -32.74 46.27
N VAL A 12 -88.69 -31.50 46.26
CA VAL A 12 -87.72 -30.83 47.07
C VAL A 12 -87.89 -31.18 48.58
N GLU A 13 -86.81 -31.61 49.14
CA GLU A 13 -86.54 -31.49 50.56
C GLU A 13 -85.39 -30.51 50.81
N ALA A 14 -85.74 -29.51 51.60
CA ALA A 14 -84.81 -28.43 51.97
C ALA A 14 -83.75 -29.01 52.89
N ALA A 15 -82.51 -29.18 52.36
CA ALA A 15 -81.38 -29.50 53.19
C ALA A 15 -80.57 -28.20 53.47
N ALA A 16 -80.41 -28.04 54.75
CA ALA A 16 -79.72 -26.97 55.44
C ALA A 16 -78.42 -26.44 54.78
N LEU A 17 -78.24 -25.14 54.85
CA LEU A 17 -77.00 -24.49 54.59
C LEU A 17 -75.87 -25.08 55.45
N PRO A 18 -74.75 -25.48 54.89
CA PRO A 18 -73.60 -25.85 55.69
C PRO A 18 -73.06 -24.62 56.41
N GLU A 19 -72.95 -24.76 57.64
CA GLU A 19 -72.29 -23.97 58.64
C GLU A 19 -71.03 -23.29 58.12
N ARG A 20 -70.94 -21.98 58.34
CA ARG A 20 -69.68 -21.20 58.13
C ARG A 20 -68.62 -21.91 59.01
N VAL A 21 -67.78 -22.67 58.35
CA VAL A 21 -66.51 -23.12 58.95
C VAL A 21 -65.74 -21.84 59.28
N SER A 22 -65.67 -21.52 60.55
CA SER A 22 -64.84 -20.48 61.12
C SER A 22 -63.40 -20.77 60.64
N ARG A 23 -62.81 -19.85 59.92
CA ARG A 23 -61.39 -19.91 59.67
C ARG A 23 -60.68 -19.92 60.99
N THR A 24 -60.24 -21.09 61.37
CA THR A 24 -59.46 -21.31 62.55
C THR A 24 -58.10 -20.73 62.43
N ALA A 25 -57.50 -20.31 63.50
CA ALA A 25 -56.20 -19.71 63.66
C ALA A 25 -55.02 -20.52 63.02
N ASP A 26 -55.33 -21.72 62.52
CA ASP A 26 -54.38 -22.65 61.90
C ASP A 26 -54.07 -22.27 60.43
N ASP A 27 -54.85 -21.38 59.77
CA ASP A 27 -54.62 -20.95 58.41
C ASP A 27 -53.56 -19.83 58.28
N GLU A 28 -53.25 -19.10 59.35
CA GLU A 28 -52.22 -18.06 59.35
C GLU A 28 -50.80 -18.58 59.04
N PRO A 29 -50.32 -19.67 59.63
CA PRO A 29 -48.95 -20.14 59.31
C PRO A 29 -48.82 -20.62 57.85
N PHE A 30 -49.88 -21.17 57.29
CA PHE A 30 -49.87 -21.60 55.87
C PHE A 30 -49.94 -20.40 54.89
N ALA A 31 -50.61 -19.34 55.26
CA ALA A 31 -50.62 -18.10 54.47
C ALA A 31 -49.25 -17.38 54.51
N ALA A 32 -48.63 -17.34 55.71
CA ALA A 32 -47.27 -16.78 55.88
C ALA A 32 -46.21 -17.62 55.12
N ASN A 33 -46.29 -18.92 55.12
CA ASN A 33 -45.37 -19.77 54.33
C ASN A 33 -45.56 -19.61 52.84
N ARG A 34 -46.77 -19.45 52.32
CA ARG A 34 -47.01 -19.18 50.91
C ARG A 34 -46.47 -17.79 50.50
N ALA A 35 -46.66 -16.77 51.35
CA ALA A 35 -46.12 -15.44 51.11
C ALA A 35 -44.57 -15.47 51.05
N TRP A 36 -43.92 -16.22 51.92
CA TRP A 36 -42.48 -16.40 51.94
C TRP A 36 -41.95 -17.13 50.68
N GLU A 37 -42.64 -18.16 50.20
CA GLU A 37 -42.28 -18.88 48.97
C GLU A 37 -42.41 -17.99 47.75
N ILE A 38 -43.45 -17.16 47.67
CA ILE A 38 -43.65 -16.18 46.59
C ILE A 38 -42.54 -15.11 46.61
N ASP A 39 -42.19 -14.56 47.78
CA ASP A 39 -41.10 -13.59 47.90
C ASP A 39 -39.76 -14.19 47.53
N ARG A 40 -39.50 -15.43 47.90
CA ARG A 40 -38.28 -16.13 47.52
C ARG A 40 -38.22 -16.36 45.99
N ALA A 41 -39.33 -16.75 45.37
CA ALA A 41 -39.42 -16.92 43.92
C ALA A 41 -39.16 -15.60 43.19
N LEU A 42 -39.76 -14.50 43.66
CA LEU A 42 -39.53 -13.16 43.09
C LEU A 42 -38.08 -12.65 43.27
N MET A 43 -37.45 -12.99 44.40
CA MET A 43 -36.02 -12.65 44.60
C MET A 43 -35.12 -13.47 43.67
N LEU A 44 -35.41 -14.75 43.41
CA LEU A 44 -34.68 -15.57 42.45
C LEU A 44 -34.83 -15.04 41.02
N GLU A 45 -36.03 -14.71 40.58
CA GLU A 45 -36.26 -14.13 39.26
C GLU A 45 -35.52 -12.78 39.07
N ARG A 46 -35.52 -11.94 40.10
CA ARG A 46 -34.76 -10.66 40.06
C ARG A 46 -33.25 -10.90 40.01
N SER A 47 -32.76 -11.90 40.73
CA SER A 47 -31.33 -12.26 40.70
C SER A 47 -30.92 -12.87 39.36
N GLU A 48 -31.75 -13.73 38.78
CA GLU A 48 -31.54 -14.29 37.45
C GLU A 48 -31.49 -13.20 36.37
N ARG A 49 -32.43 -12.27 36.38
CA ARG A 49 -32.42 -11.15 35.43
C ARG A 49 -31.15 -10.29 35.52
N ARG A 50 -30.64 -10.06 36.74
CA ARG A 50 -29.38 -9.36 36.98
C ARG A 50 -28.19 -10.19 36.49
N ALA A 51 -28.20 -11.51 36.75
CA ALA A 51 -27.16 -12.41 36.28
C ALA A 51 -27.10 -12.45 34.74
N TRP A 52 -28.27 -12.53 34.09
CA TRP A 52 -28.33 -12.46 32.61
C TRP A 52 -27.89 -11.14 32.04
N MET A 53 -28.18 -10.01 32.70
CA MET A 53 -27.64 -8.71 32.29
C MET A 53 -26.10 -8.63 32.39
N VAL A 54 -25.55 -9.12 33.50
CA VAL A 54 -24.09 -9.17 33.68
C VAL A 54 -23.44 -10.12 32.67
N ALA A 55 -24.03 -11.27 32.40
CA ALA A 55 -23.58 -12.20 31.38
C ALA A 55 -23.64 -11.59 29.98
N GLY A 56 -24.70 -10.85 29.67
CA GLY A 56 -24.84 -10.15 28.39
C GLY A 56 -23.78 -9.06 28.19
N VAL A 57 -23.52 -8.26 29.23
CA VAL A 57 -22.44 -7.25 29.18
C VAL A 57 -21.08 -7.90 29.03
N GLY A 58 -20.83 -9.00 29.76
CA GLY A 58 -19.57 -9.76 29.63
C GLY A 58 -19.38 -10.34 28.24
N ALA A 59 -20.43 -10.90 27.64
CA ALA A 59 -20.38 -11.41 26.27
C ALA A 59 -20.12 -10.31 25.24
N LEU A 60 -20.74 -9.13 25.41
CA LEU A 60 -20.51 -7.97 24.55
C LEU A 60 -19.06 -7.49 24.63
N LEU A 61 -18.51 -7.38 25.83
CA LEU A 61 -17.11 -6.98 26.03
C LEU A 61 -16.15 -8.01 25.42
N ALA A 62 -16.43 -9.30 25.56
CA ALA A 62 -15.65 -10.37 24.94
C ALA A 62 -15.69 -10.26 23.40
N LEU A 63 -16.87 -10.00 22.83
CA LEU A 63 -17.01 -9.79 21.38
C LEU A 63 -16.20 -8.60 20.89
N ILE A 64 -16.28 -7.47 21.60
CA ILE A 64 -15.48 -6.28 21.29
C ILE A 64 -13.99 -6.59 21.37
N GLY A 65 -13.56 -7.35 22.38
CA GLY A 65 -12.15 -7.77 22.51
C GLY A 65 -11.69 -8.64 21.34
N ILE A 66 -12.51 -9.58 20.89
CA ILE A 66 -12.23 -10.43 19.73
C ILE A 66 -12.12 -9.58 18.46
N VAL A 67 -13.06 -8.67 18.22
CA VAL A 67 -13.02 -7.76 17.06
C VAL A 67 -11.77 -6.88 17.10
N ALA A 68 -11.40 -6.35 18.27
CA ALA A 68 -10.18 -5.55 18.44
C ALA A 68 -8.90 -6.35 18.09
N VAL A 69 -8.84 -7.63 18.50
CA VAL A 69 -7.71 -8.51 18.15
C VAL A 69 -7.66 -8.79 16.66
N PHE A 70 -8.80 -9.05 16.01
CA PHE A 70 -8.87 -9.22 14.56
C PHE A 70 -8.51 -7.94 13.79
N ALA A 71 -8.93 -6.79 14.29
CA ALA A 71 -8.58 -5.49 13.71
C ALA A 71 -7.06 -5.19 13.81
N GLN A 72 -6.37 -5.73 14.81
CA GLN A 72 -4.92 -5.62 14.96
C GLN A 72 -4.13 -6.62 14.09
N GLY A 73 -4.78 -7.65 13.55
CA GLY A 73 -4.16 -8.66 12.70
C GLY A 73 -3.36 -8.09 11.52
N PRO A 74 -3.88 -7.14 10.73
CA PRO A 74 -3.15 -6.53 9.62
C PRO A 74 -1.98 -5.65 10.05
N LEU A 75 -1.89 -5.24 11.32
CA LEU A 75 -0.79 -4.43 11.87
C LEU A 75 0.44 -5.28 12.24
N ARG A 76 0.31 -6.59 12.35
CA ARG A 76 1.45 -7.51 12.52
C ARG A 76 2.08 -7.80 11.16
N ARG A 77 2.81 -6.85 10.60
CA ARG A 77 3.74 -7.12 9.51
C ARG A 77 4.97 -7.78 10.13
N VAL A 78 5.09 -9.09 9.96
CA VAL A 78 6.34 -9.80 10.21
C VAL A 78 7.32 -9.33 9.13
N VAL A 79 8.20 -8.42 9.48
CA VAL A 79 9.32 -8.04 8.61
C VAL A 79 10.37 -9.13 8.79
N GLU A 80 10.44 -10.04 7.84
CA GLU A 80 11.56 -10.99 7.75
C GLU A 80 12.82 -10.19 7.44
N ILE A 81 13.73 -10.11 8.39
CA ILE A 81 15.04 -9.49 8.23
C ILE A 81 15.98 -10.60 7.74
N PRO A 82 16.37 -10.64 6.46
CA PRO A 82 17.38 -11.59 6.00
C PRO A 82 18.72 -11.23 6.63
N ILE A 83 19.23 -12.11 7.45
CA ILE A 83 20.59 -12.01 7.98
C ILE A 83 21.50 -12.72 6.98
N VAL A 84 22.32 -11.96 6.28
CA VAL A 84 23.37 -12.52 5.42
C VAL A 84 24.61 -12.69 6.28
N VAL A 85 24.99 -13.94 6.53
CA VAL A 85 26.25 -14.27 7.21
C VAL A 85 27.32 -14.42 6.13
N ASP A 86 28.31 -13.55 6.14
CA ASP A 86 29.48 -13.71 5.29
C ASP A 86 30.26 -14.94 5.77
N ARG A 87 30.37 -15.94 4.89
CA ARG A 87 31.06 -17.20 5.19
C ARG A 87 32.59 -17.05 5.34
N VAL A 88 33.14 -15.92 4.92
CA VAL A 88 34.58 -15.67 4.96
C VAL A 88 34.96 -14.94 6.22
N THR A 89 34.18 -13.97 6.67
CA THR A 89 34.51 -13.14 7.86
C THR A 89 33.69 -13.54 9.08
N GLY A 90 32.62 -14.32 8.96
CA GLY A 90 31.73 -14.67 10.07
C GLY A 90 30.89 -13.49 10.58
N GLU A 91 30.97 -12.35 9.95
CA GLU A 91 30.25 -11.14 10.35
C GLU A 91 28.79 -11.18 9.85
N ALA A 92 27.85 -11.09 10.79
CA ALA A 92 26.44 -11.08 10.48
C ALA A 92 26.00 -9.65 10.16
N THR A 93 25.78 -9.35 8.88
CA THR A 93 25.26 -8.05 8.45
C THR A 93 23.75 -8.14 8.27
N VAL A 94 23.02 -7.33 9.04
CA VAL A 94 21.56 -7.20 8.89
C VAL A 94 21.27 -6.38 7.65
N GLN A 95 20.87 -7.04 6.57
CA GLN A 95 20.35 -6.34 5.39
C GLN A 95 18.90 -5.94 5.66
N GLN A 96 18.65 -4.68 5.97
CA GLN A 96 17.31 -4.13 5.98
C GLN A 96 16.73 -4.21 4.56
N ARG A 97 15.63 -4.96 4.40
CA ARG A 97 14.81 -4.84 3.18
C ARG A 97 14.31 -3.40 3.12
N LEU A 98 14.81 -2.65 2.14
CA LEU A 98 14.32 -1.32 1.84
C LEU A 98 12.87 -1.43 1.36
N SER A 99 11.92 -1.16 2.24
CA SER A 99 10.54 -0.94 1.84
C SER A 99 10.40 0.45 1.23
N VAL A 100 9.36 0.67 0.42
CA VAL A 100 9.08 1.99 -0.19
C VAL A 100 9.01 3.10 0.87
N GLU A 101 8.57 2.75 2.08
CA GLU A 101 8.45 3.67 3.22
C GLU A 101 9.81 3.95 3.92
N THR A 102 10.83 3.08 3.69
CA THR A 102 12.13 3.14 4.37
C THR A 102 13.23 3.72 3.49
N ILE A 103 12.94 4.06 2.23
CA ILE A 103 13.91 4.76 1.39
C ILE A 103 14.07 6.17 1.96
N PRO A 104 15.21 6.45 2.62
CA PRO A 104 15.44 7.80 3.07
C PRO A 104 15.47 8.70 1.83
N PRO A 105 14.92 9.90 1.90
CA PRO A 105 14.98 10.88 0.83
C PRO A 105 16.41 11.41 0.69
N LEU A 106 17.31 10.58 0.17
CA LEU A 106 18.67 10.98 -0.11
C LEU A 106 18.67 11.81 -1.39
N GLU A 107 18.67 13.11 -1.23
CA GLU A 107 18.76 14.06 -2.32
C GLU A 107 19.92 13.73 -3.27
N ALA A 108 21.04 13.26 -2.72
CA ALA A 108 22.19 12.83 -3.50
C ALA A 108 21.89 11.62 -4.39
N LEU A 109 21.11 10.65 -3.90
CA LEU A 109 20.71 9.48 -4.66
C LEU A 109 19.76 9.84 -5.79
N ASP A 110 18.76 10.70 -5.52
CA ASP A 110 17.84 11.20 -6.52
C ASP A 110 18.60 11.91 -7.64
N LYS A 111 19.51 12.82 -7.29
CA LYS A 111 20.36 13.55 -8.26
C LYS A 111 21.22 12.61 -9.08
N HIS A 112 21.81 11.58 -8.45
CA HIS A 112 22.61 10.57 -9.13
C HIS A 112 21.78 9.80 -10.16
N ASN A 113 20.61 9.29 -9.76
CA ASN A 113 19.74 8.52 -10.63
C ASN A 113 19.20 9.35 -11.80
N LEU A 114 18.78 10.59 -11.55
CA LEU A 114 18.35 11.51 -12.59
C LEU A 114 19.48 11.79 -13.59
N ALA A 115 20.69 12.09 -13.12
CA ALA A 115 21.85 12.32 -13.97
C ALA A 115 22.22 11.08 -14.79
N THR A 116 22.16 9.90 -14.19
CA THR A 116 22.46 8.62 -14.84
C THR A 116 21.44 8.32 -15.94
N PHE A 117 20.15 8.52 -15.67
CA PHE A 117 19.08 8.34 -16.65
C PHE A 117 19.25 9.27 -17.86
N VAL A 118 19.51 10.57 -17.61
CA VAL A 118 19.69 11.56 -18.70
C VAL A 118 20.90 11.22 -19.55
N ARG A 119 22.03 10.82 -18.95
CA ARG A 119 23.22 10.41 -19.71
C ARG A 119 22.93 9.22 -20.63
N ALA A 120 22.24 8.19 -20.12
CA ALA A 120 21.91 7.02 -20.91
C ALA A 120 20.88 7.31 -22.01
N ARG A 121 19.89 8.18 -21.75
CA ARG A 121 18.81 8.47 -22.69
C ARG A 121 19.21 9.43 -23.80
N GLU A 122 19.94 10.48 -23.47
CA GLU A 122 20.28 11.59 -24.42
C GLU A 122 21.65 11.40 -25.05
N GLY A 123 22.48 10.57 -24.44
CA GLY A 123 23.78 10.18 -25.00
C GLY A 123 23.62 9.22 -26.18
N TYR A 124 24.62 9.29 -27.08
CA TYR A 124 24.76 8.30 -28.15
C TYR A 124 26.23 7.96 -28.32
N SER A 125 26.53 6.66 -28.21
CA SER A 125 27.84 6.11 -28.55
C SER A 125 27.64 4.74 -29.15
N TRP A 126 28.16 4.54 -30.37
CA TRP A 126 28.04 3.24 -31.04
C TRP A 126 28.51 2.06 -30.17
N MET A 127 29.61 2.27 -29.44
CA MET A 127 30.21 1.24 -28.61
C MET A 127 29.34 0.88 -27.38
N TRP A 128 28.63 1.85 -26.83
CA TRP A 128 27.86 1.71 -25.58
C TRP A 128 26.35 1.67 -25.78
N LEU A 129 25.90 1.70 -27.05
CA LEU A 129 24.47 1.85 -27.38
C LEU A 129 23.57 0.82 -26.68
N GLN A 130 23.95 -0.47 -26.72
CA GLN A 130 23.16 -1.52 -26.10
C GLN A 130 23.08 -1.36 -24.58
N ARG A 131 24.21 -1.02 -23.95
CA ARG A 131 24.25 -0.79 -22.49
C ARG A 131 23.32 0.36 -22.08
N ASP A 132 23.39 1.46 -22.82
CA ASP A 132 22.60 2.67 -22.52
C ASP A 132 21.11 2.42 -22.81
N PHE A 133 20.80 1.67 -23.86
CA PHE A 133 19.43 1.24 -24.17
C PHE A 133 18.83 0.36 -23.04
N ASP A 134 19.59 -0.64 -22.58
CA ASP A 134 19.19 -1.50 -21.47
C ASP A 134 19.06 -0.70 -20.15
N GLN A 135 19.93 0.27 -19.93
CA GLN A 135 19.87 1.16 -18.77
C GLN A 135 18.58 1.96 -18.75
N VAL A 136 18.20 2.59 -19.89
CA VAL A 136 16.93 3.32 -20.00
C VAL A 136 15.74 2.39 -19.80
N ALA A 137 15.79 1.17 -20.36
CA ALA A 137 14.73 0.17 -20.20
C ALA A 137 14.49 -0.18 -18.72
N ARG A 138 15.56 -0.29 -17.93
CA ARG A 138 15.46 -0.59 -16.49
C ARG A 138 14.99 0.59 -15.62
N MET A 139 15.20 1.81 -16.12
CA MET A 139 14.92 3.04 -15.37
C MET A 139 13.69 3.81 -15.88
N ALA A 140 12.88 3.24 -16.77
CA ALA A 140 11.70 3.90 -17.32
C ALA A 140 10.48 3.01 -17.33
N VAL A 141 9.29 3.60 -17.18
CA VAL A 141 8.04 2.90 -17.44
C VAL A 141 7.90 2.59 -18.94
N PRO A 142 7.09 1.57 -19.33
CA PRO A 142 6.94 1.17 -20.74
C PRO A 142 6.56 2.33 -21.68
N ALA A 143 5.76 3.27 -21.22
CA ALA A 143 5.36 4.45 -22.01
C ALA A 143 6.54 5.38 -22.33
N VAL A 144 7.41 5.66 -21.36
CA VAL A 144 8.60 6.49 -21.53
C VAL A 144 9.65 5.76 -22.34
N PHE A 145 9.86 4.47 -22.09
CA PHE A 145 10.77 3.63 -22.84
C PHE A 145 10.34 3.45 -24.29
N GLY A 146 9.05 3.24 -24.57
CA GLY A 146 8.54 3.10 -25.94
C GLY A 146 8.78 4.36 -26.78
N ASN A 147 8.68 5.57 -26.18
CA ASN A 147 9.03 6.79 -26.87
C ASN A 147 10.53 6.89 -27.23
N TYR A 148 11.39 6.38 -26.35
CA TYR A 148 12.82 6.29 -26.60
C TYR A 148 13.15 5.23 -27.63
N GLY A 149 12.57 4.02 -27.50
CA GLY A 149 12.82 2.88 -28.39
C GLY A 149 12.52 3.16 -29.85
N ARG A 150 11.46 3.94 -30.15
CA ARG A 150 11.09 4.33 -31.52
C ARG A 150 12.20 5.05 -32.28
N GLN A 151 13.14 5.69 -31.60
CA GLN A 151 14.29 6.36 -32.25
C GLN A 151 15.28 5.34 -32.86
N PHE A 152 15.22 4.10 -32.43
CA PHE A 152 16.10 3.02 -32.86
C PHE A 152 15.41 2.00 -33.80
N GLU A 153 14.18 2.29 -34.20
CA GLU A 153 13.39 1.40 -35.08
C GLU A 153 13.27 1.96 -36.52
N GLY A 154 13.07 1.04 -37.45
CA GLY A 154 12.77 1.35 -38.85
C GLY A 154 13.98 1.80 -39.69
N GLU A 155 13.66 2.40 -40.84
CA GLU A 155 14.67 2.92 -41.83
C GLU A 155 15.40 4.13 -41.31
N THR A 156 14.75 4.93 -40.46
CA THR A 156 15.30 6.18 -39.91
C THR A 156 15.96 5.98 -38.55
N ALA A 157 16.23 4.74 -38.18
CA ALA A 157 16.85 4.40 -36.92
C ALA A 157 18.16 5.15 -36.68
N LEU A 158 18.30 5.67 -35.45
CA LEU A 158 19.42 6.56 -35.08
C LEU A 158 20.77 5.90 -35.35
N GLN A 159 20.91 4.61 -35.03
CA GLN A 159 22.13 3.84 -35.27
C GLN A 159 22.46 3.66 -36.74
N LYS A 160 21.46 3.66 -37.64
CA LYS A 160 21.70 3.60 -39.09
C LYS A 160 22.17 4.94 -39.64
N LYS A 161 21.71 6.06 -39.08
CA LYS A 161 22.05 7.40 -39.51
C LYS A 161 23.42 7.86 -39.01
N LEU A 162 23.70 7.63 -37.74
CA LEU A 162 24.89 8.14 -37.07
C LEU A 162 26.06 7.15 -37.11
N GLY A 163 25.74 5.82 -36.97
CA GLY A 163 26.75 4.77 -36.93
C GLY A 163 27.83 5.05 -35.87
N ALA A 164 29.06 4.80 -36.21
CA ALA A 164 30.24 5.12 -35.40
C ALA A 164 30.84 6.48 -35.69
N ALA A 165 30.26 7.22 -36.66
CA ALA A 165 30.83 8.51 -37.12
C ALA A 165 30.47 9.68 -36.19
N GLU A 166 29.43 9.53 -35.38
CA GLU A 166 28.95 10.58 -34.47
C GLU A 166 28.79 10.05 -33.05
N GLU A 167 29.22 10.85 -32.07
CA GLU A 167 29.11 10.58 -30.65
C GLU A 167 28.44 11.78 -29.96
N TRP A 168 27.45 11.52 -29.13
CA TRP A 168 26.79 12.53 -28.30
C TRP A 168 27.17 12.30 -26.85
N ARG A 169 27.94 13.22 -26.30
CA ARG A 169 28.37 13.18 -24.91
C ARG A 169 27.51 14.13 -24.08
N ILE A 170 26.97 13.64 -22.99
CA ILE A 170 26.12 14.40 -22.07
C ILE A 170 26.93 14.83 -20.86
N GLN A 171 27.08 16.14 -20.69
CA GLN A 171 27.71 16.76 -19.52
C GLN A 171 26.61 17.38 -18.67
N VAL A 172 26.32 16.76 -17.51
CA VAL A 172 25.31 17.28 -16.57
C VAL A 172 25.89 18.50 -15.87
N VAL A 173 25.25 19.65 -16.06
CA VAL A 173 25.63 20.93 -15.45
C VAL A 173 25.02 21.04 -14.04
N GLY A 174 23.78 20.61 -13.86
CA GLY A 174 23.13 20.67 -12.58
C GLY A 174 21.85 19.86 -12.52
N VAL A 175 21.49 19.43 -11.31
CA VAL A 175 20.24 18.73 -11.03
C VAL A 175 19.51 19.46 -9.92
N ARG A 176 18.28 19.88 -10.18
CA ARG A 176 17.41 20.55 -9.22
C ARG A 176 16.21 19.66 -8.95
N LEU A 177 15.99 19.34 -7.68
CA LEU A 177 14.78 18.64 -7.25
C LEU A 177 13.71 19.66 -6.86
N LEU A 178 12.46 19.40 -7.20
CA LEU A 178 11.32 20.22 -6.82
C LEU A 178 10.78 19.75 -5.46
N PRO A 179 10.89 20.57 -4.40
CA PRO A 179 10.42 20.18 -3.06
C PRO A 179 8.91 19.91 -3.01
N SER A 180 8.13 20.63 -3.81
CA SER A 180 6.68 20.49 -3.91
C SER A 180 6.22 19.22 -4.66
N GLY A 181 7.12 18.63 -5.46
CA GLY A 181 6.84 17.43 -6.26
C GLY A 181 7.06 16.11 -5.51
N ARG A 182 7.56 16.16 -4.25
CA ARG A 182 7.85 14.93 -3.52
C ARG A 182 6.66 14.48 -2.67
N ALA A 183 6.08 13.34 -3.04
CA ALA A 183 5.01 12.68 -2.30
C ALA A 183 5.38 11.20 -2.11
N GLY A 184 5.80 10.84 -0.90
CA GLY A 184 6.21 9.47 -0.57
C GLY A 184 7.40 8.98 -1.40
N ASN A 185 7.16 8.02 -2.29
CA ASN A 185 8.15 7.41 -3.18
C ASN A 185 8.28 8.12 -4.55
N ARG A 186 7.45 9.12 -4.83
CA ARG A 186 7.43 9.88 -6.08
C ARG A 186 8.15 11.21 -5.91
N GLY A 187 8.88 11.62 -6.94
CA GLY A 187 9.55 12.92 -6.99
C GLY A 187 9.55 13.53 -8.37
N GLU A 188 9.90 14.81 -8.42
CA GLU A 188 10.06 15.57 -9.64
C GLU A 188 11.39 16.31 -9.59
N GLY A 189 12.08 16.36 -10.72
CA GLY A 189 13.36 17.05 -10.84
C GLY A 189 13.63 17.57 -12.24
N THR A 190 14.52 18.55 -12.31
CA THR A 190 15.00 19.14 -13.54
C THR A 190 16.50 18.94 -13.67
N VAL A 191 16.94 18.44 -14.82
CA VAL A 191 18.35 18.24 -15.13
C VAL A 191 18.75 19.18 -16.25
N THR A 192 19.71 20.08 -15.98
CA THR A 192 20.34 20.91 -16.98
C THR A 192 21.61 20.22 -17.46
N TYR A 193 21.76 20.04 -18.76
CA TYR A 193 22.91 19.36 -19.33
C TYR A 193 23.34 19.96 -20.65
N ASP A 194 24.61 19.82 -20.95
CA ASP A 194 25.21 20.19 -22.22
C ASP A 194 25.36 18.91 -23.07
N LYS A 195 24.75 18.93 -24.26
CA LYS A 195 24.90 17.90 -25.27
C LYS A 195 26.03 18.31 -26.21
N VAL A 196 27.13 17.58 -26.13
CA VAL A 196 28.32 17.78 -26.96
C VAL A 196 28.29 16.77 -28.10
N VAL A 197 28.14 17.24 -29.32
CA VAL A 197 28.13 16.43 -30.54
C VAL A 197 29.51 16.44 -31.16
N ARG A 198 30.12 15.26 -31.25
CA ARG A 198 31.41 15.04 -31.87
C ARG A 198 31.25 14.21 -33.14
N ILE A 199 31.86 14.67 -34.26
CA ILE A 199 31.87 13.95 -35.52
C ILE A 199 33.29 13.44 -35.77
N ALA A 200 33.46 12.09 -35.76
CA ALA A 200 34.79 11.47 -35.80
C ALA A 200 35.59 11.72 -37.08
N ASP A 201 34.91 11.83 -38.25
CA ASP A 201 35.54 11.97 -39.58
C ASP A 201 35.83 13.42 -39.98
N ARG A 202 35.41 14.37 -39.19
CA ARG A 202 35.57 15.78 -39.50
C ARG A 202 36.43 16.46 -38.45
N ASN A 203 37.50 17.06 -38.85
CA ASN A 203 38.34 17.89 -37.97
C ASN A 203 37.61 19.22 -37.63
N LEU A 204 36.32 19.08 -37.23
CA LEU A 204 35.43 20.16 -36.85
C LEU A 204 35.37 20.27 -35.33
N PRO A 205 35.26 21.49 -34.80
CA PRO A 205 35.05 21.65 -33.36
C PRO A 205 33.74 20.98 -32.90
N ASP A 206 33.74 20.42 -31.70
CA ASP A 206 32.56 19.86 -31.09
C ASP A 206 31.44 20.89 -30.95
N VAL A 207 30.23 20.54 -31.31
CA VAL A 207 29.04 21.40 -31.16
C VAL A 207 28.38 21.14 -29.82
N THR A 208 28.27 22.16 -29.00
CA THR A 208 27.64 22.06 -27.68
C THR A 208 26.32 22.80 -27.68
N THR A 209 25.25 22.10 -27.26
CA THR A 209 23.92 22.68 -27.07
C THR A 209 23.43 22.39 -25.67
N ARG A 210 22.88 23.43 -25.01
CA ARG A 210 22.32 23.27 -23.68
C ARG A 210 20.86 22.85 -23.72
N HIS A 211 20.51 21.89 -22.88
CA HIS A 211 19.18 21.33 -22.76
C HIS A 211 18.74 21.28 -21.31
N VAL A 212 17.41 21.29 -21.10
CA VAL A 212 16.77 21.15 -19.81
C VAL A 212 15.77 20.01 -19.89
N ALA A 213 15.98 18.98 -19.07
CA ALA A 213 15.07 17.85 -18.96
C ALA A 213 14.22 17.96 -17.69
N SER A 214 12.90 17.89 -17.84
CA SER A 214 11.94 17.77 -16.74
C SER A 214 11.54 16.31 -16.59
N ILE A 215 11.68 15.78 -15.39
CA ILE A 215 11.58 14.35 -15.10
C ILE A 215 10.70 14.12 -13.88
N VAL A 216 9.69 13.27 -14.03
CA VAL A 216 8.93 12.73 -12.91
C VAL A 216 9.36 11.28 -12.70
N TYR A 217 9.68 10.93 -11.46
CA TYR A 217 10.20 9.61 -11.12
C TYR A 217 9.52 9.06 -9.87
N GLU A 218 9.63 7.75 -9.68
CA GLU A 218 9.20 7.07 -8.47
C GLU A 218 10.11 5.88 -8.15
N TYR A 219 10.10 5.47 -6.89
CA TYR A 219 10.82 4.29 -6.44
C TYR A 219 9.87 3.11 -6.34
N GLN A 220 10.13 2.05 -7.12
CA GLN A 220 9.32 0.82 -7.19
C GLN A 220 10.18 -0.42 -6.91
N PRO A 221 10.63 -0.66 -5.67
CA PRO A 221 11.59 -1.73 -5.37
C PRO A 221 11.05 -3.15 -5.65
N LYS A 222 9.73 -3.30 -5.84
CA LYS A 222 9.09 -4.59 -6.12
C LYS A 222 9.06 -4.96 -7.61
N VAL A 223 9.32 -4.02 -8.51
CA VAL A 223 9.23 -4.25 -9.97
C VAL A 223 10.42 -5.06 -10.49
N LEU A 224 11.58 -4.93 -9.87
CA LEU A 224 12.78 -5.61 -10.30
C LEU A 224 12.86 -7.03 -9.71
N ILE A 225 12.46 -8.02 -10.50
CA ILE A 225 12.40 -9.44 -10.09
C ILE A 225 13.77 -10.10 -10.22
N LYS A 226 14.55 -9.72 -11.25
CA LYS A 226 15.86 -10.32 -11.52
C LYS A 226 16.93 -9.68 -10.66
N GLU A 227 17.79 -10.48 -10.06
CA GLU A 227 18.91 -10.02 -9.23
C GLU A 227 19.85 -9.09 -9.99
N ARG A 228 20.17 -9.41 -11.23
CA ARG A 228 20.98 -8.57 -12.12
C ARG A 228 20.46 -7.13 -12.23
N ASP A 229 19.14 -6.97 -12.42
CA ASP A 229 18.52 -5.66 -12.57
C ASP A 229 18.54 -4.88 -11.25
N ARG A 230 18.48 -5.61 -10.11
CA ARG A 230 18.58 -5.04 -8.77
C ARG A 230 19.98 -4.55 -8.44
N LEU A 231 21.02 -5.17 -8.98
CA LEU A 231 22.41 -4.70 -8.79
C LEU A 231 22.63 -3.34 -9.49
N GLU A 232 22.01 -3.12 -10.64
CA GLU A 232 22.14 -1.88 -11.38
C GLU A 232 21.12 -0.79 -10.94
N ASN A 233 19.96 -1.20 -10.43
CA ASN A 233 18.93 -0.29 -9.93
C ASN A 233 18.37 -0.80 -8.58
N PRO A 234 19.14 -0.70 -7.49
CA PRO A 234 18.84 -1.38 -6.22
C PRO A 234 17.55 -0.88 -5.56
N PHE A 235 17.17 0.37 -5.80
CA PHE A 235 16.00 0.99 -5.21
C PHE A 235 14.77 0.96 -6.12
N GLY A 236 14.89 0.43 -7.35
CA GLY A 236 13.81 0.43 -8.32
C GLY A 236 13.41 1.84 -8.74
N PHE A 237 14.39 2.70 -9.00
CA PHE A 237 14.15 4.04 -9.55
C PHE A 237 13.55 3.93 -10.96
N VAL A 238 12.39 4.53 -11.19
CA VAL A 238 11.66 4.46 -12.46
C VAL A 238 11.15 5.84 -12.85
N VAL A 239 11.47 6.26 -14.07
CA VAL A 239 10.98 7.50 -14.66
C VAL A 239 9.58 7.27 -15.25
N THR A 240 8.61 8.04 -14.78
CA THR A 240 7.20 7.95 -15.19
C THR A 240 6.81 9.00 -16.22
N ALA A 241 7.50 10.13 -16.26
CA ALA A 241 7.34 11.15 -17.30
C ALA A 241 8.69 11.82 -17.61
N TYR A 242 8.92 12.11 -18.88
CA TYR A 242 10.16 12.71 -19.37
C TYR A 242 9.87 13.70 -20.49
N ARG A 243 10.46 14.88 -20.39
CA ARG A 243 10.47 15.88 -21.44
C ARG A 243 11.83 16.59 -21.44
N SER A 244 12.42 16.80 -22.60
CA SER A 244 13.65 17.56 -22.78
C SER A 244 13.47 18.61 -23.87
N ASP A 245 13.85 19.83 -23.54
CA ASP A 245 13.77 20.97 -24.45
C ASP A 245 15.14 21.65 -24.51
N PRO A 246 15.56 22.20 -25.69
CA PRO A 246 16.76 23.00 -25.77
C PRO A 246 16.55 24.33 -25.02
N GLU A 247 17.59 24.81 -24.36
CA GLU A 247 17.58 26.14 -23.73
C GLU A 247 17.70 27.22 -24.78
N ILE A 248 16.65 28.05 -24.93
CA ILE A 248 16.50 29.01 -26.05
C ILE A 248 17.57 30.13 -26.04
N ASN A 249 18.24 30.36 -24.90
CA ASN A 249 19.21 31.44 -24.71
C ASN A 249 20.69 31.00 -24.68
N ALA A 250 20.95 29.70 -24.85
CA ALA A 250 22.35 29.24 -24.92
C ALA A 250 22.91 29.51 -26.33
N ALA A 251 23.69 30.56 -26.50
CA ALA A 251 24.53 30.69 -27.69
C ALA A 251 25.36 29.40 -27.83
N PRO A 252 25.48 28.83 -29.06
CA PRO A 252 26.30 27.65 -29.27
C PRO A 252 27.74 27.95 -28.84
N GLY A 253 28.13 27.37 -27.70
CA GLY A 253 29.49 27.47 -27.18
C GLY A 253 30.39 26.59 -28.03
N VAL A 254 31.35 27.19 -28.74
CA VAL A 254 32.45 26.44 -29.31
C VAL A 254 33.31 25.94 -28.16
N ALA A 255 33.47 24.62 -28.04
CA ALA A 255 34.34 24.03 -27.03
C ALA A 255 35.74 24.61 -27.22
N LYS A 256 36.28 25.23 -26.15
CA LYS A 256 37.66 25.77 -26.15
C LYS A 256 38.61 24.56 -26.16
N PRO A 257 39.68 24.60 -26.99
CA PRO A 257 40.64 23.50 -27.10
C PRO A 257 41.35 23.17 -25.80
#